data_874d87dbe5569610211d4a04605f35d9
#
_entry.id   874d87dbe5569610211d4a04605f35d9
#
_cell.length_a   1.000
_cell.length_b   1.000
_cell.length_c   1.000
_cell.angle_alpha   90.00
_cell.angle_beta   90.00
_cell.angle_gamma   90.00
#
_symmetry.space_group_name_H-M   'P 1'
#
loop_
_entity.id
_entity.type
_entity.pdbx_description
1 polymer ?
#
loop_
_entity_poly.entity_id
_entity_poly.type
_entity_poly.pdbx_seq_one_letter_code
_entity_poly.pdbx_strand_id
1 'polypeptide(L)'
;MTDTTHPEITMYSTGWCPYCDRARGLLQRKGATFSEIKVDEDTAQRDAMLQRSGGRRTVPQIFIGDRHVGGYDELYALDKAGELDRLLGRA
;
A
#
# COMPACT_ATOMS: atom_id res chain seq x y z
N MET A 1 -2.34 -20.01 15.71
CA MET A 1 -2.02 -19.57 15.14
C MET A 1 -2.65 -18.79 14.41
N THR A 2 -2.59 -18.15 14.13
CA THR A 2 -3.19 -17.50 13.41
C THR A 2 -2.70 -17.34 12.32
N ASP A 3 -3.01 -17.41 11.53
CA ASP A 3 -2.44 -17.29 10.47
C ASP A 3 -2.78 -16.16 9.80
N THR A 4 -2.00 -15.60 9.07
CA THR A 4 -2.20 -14.52 8.26
C THR A 4 -3.10 -14.83 7.20
N THR A 5 -4.11 -14.08 7.04
CA THR A 5 -5.10 -14.37 6.04
C THR A 5 -4.90 -13.55 4.78
N HIS A 6 -3.94 -12.66 4.72
CA HIS A 6 -3.69 -11.90 3.50
C HIS A 6 -2.20 -11.71 3.30
N PRO A 7 -1.77 -11.41 2.07
CA PRO A 7 -0.37 -11.12 1.82
C PRO A 7 0.08 -9.87 2.56
N GLU A 8 1.37 -9.75 2.73
CA GLU A 8 1.94 -8.58 3.37
C GLU A 8 1.67 -7.34 2.55
N ILE A 9 1.24 -6.28 3.21
CA ILE A 9 0.98 -5.01 2.56
C ILE A 9 2.04 -4.01 2.99
N THR A 10 2.62 -3.34 2.01
CA THR A 10 3.61 -2.30 2.24
C THR A 10 3.14 -1.01 1.61
N MET A 11 3.17 0.09 2.34
CA MET A 11 2.85 1.40 1.82
C MET A 11 4.03 2.32 2.04
N TYR A 12 4.57 2.85 0.96
CA TYR A 12 5.61 3.88 1.04
C TYR A 12 4.92 5.24 1.09
N SER A 13 5.33 6.07 2.03
CA SER A 13 4.66 7.35 2.28
C SER A 13 5.67 8.41 2.65
N THR A 14 5.16 9.63 2.88
CA THR A 14 5.96 10.73 3.41
C THR A 14 5.24 11.33 4.60
N GLY A 15 5.92 12.24 5.31
CA GLY A 15 5.38 12.81 6.53
C GLY A 15 4.14 13.65 6.31
N TRP A 16 4.06 14.37 5.17
CA TRP A 16 2.87 15.14 4.82
C TRP A 16 2.37 14.65 3.47
N CYS A 17 1.28 13.94 3.48
CA CYS A 17 0.76 13.35 2.24
C CYS A 17 -0.73 13.03 2.42
N PRO A 18 -1.60 13.93 1.94
CA PRO A 18 -3.05 13.69 2.08
C PRO A 18 -3.52 12.39 1.44
N TYR A 19 -2.95 12.02 0.29
CA TYR A 19 -3.33 10.77 -0.35
C TYR A 19 -2.83 9.56 0.44
N CYS A 20 -1.69 9.69 1.10
CA CYS A 20 -1.23 8.63 2.00
C CYS A 20 -2.19 8.45 3.17
N ASP A 21 -2.70 9.57 3.70
CA ASP A 21 -3.67 9.52 4.78
C ASP A 21 -4.94 8.81 4.34
N ARG A 22 -5.40 9.08 3.12
CA ARG A 22 -6.59 8.43 2.58
C ARG A 22 -6.37 6.94 2.38
N ALA A 23 -5.21 6.56 1.85
CA ALA A 23 -4.90 5.15 1.66
C ALA A 23 -4.81 4.42 2.99
N ARG A 24 -4.15 5.04 3.97
CA ARG A 24 -4.05 4.47 5.30
C ARG A 24 -5.42 4.25 5.90
N GLY A 25 -6.30 5.24 5.78
CA GLY A 25 -7.66 5.13 6.29
C GLY A 25 -8.43 4.00 5.63
N LEU A 26 -8.27 3.85 4.33
CA LEU A 26 -8.96 2.78 3.61
C LEU A 26 -8.50 1.41 4.09
N LEU A 27 -7.19 1.22 4.19
CA LEU A 27 -6.64 -0.05 4.67
C LEU A 27 -7.09 -0.34 6.09
N GLN A 28 -7.15 0.68 6.94
CA GLN A 28 -7.60 0.51 8.32
C GLN A 28 -9.07 0.11 8.37
N ARG A 29 -9.90 0.72 7.53
CA ARG A 29 -11.33 0.35 7.49
C ARG A 29 -11.52 -1.08 7.03
N LYS A 30 -10.60 -1.60 6.22
CA LYS A 30 -10.65 -2.98 5.79
C LYS A 30 -10.10 -3.93 6.85
N GLY A 31 -9.60 -3.41 7.96
CA GLY A 31 -9.00 -4.24 8.98
C GLY A 31 -7.70 -4.87 8.54
N ALA A 32 -7.05 -4.30 7.53
CA ALA A 32 -5.81 -4.85 7.01
C ALA A 32 -4.63 -4.39 7.83
N THR A 33 -3.68 -5.29 8.03
CA THR A 33 -2.42 -4.96 8.68
C THR A 33 -1.42 -4.61 7.60
N PHE A 34 -0.70 -3.52 7.78
CA PHE A 34 0.25 -3.10 6.76
C PHE A 34 1.45 -2.42 7.41
N SER A 35 2.57 -2.42 6.69
CA SER A 35 3.78 -1.73 7.08
C SER A 35 3.85 -0.41 6.33
N GLU A 36 4.11 0.67 7.02
CA GLU A 36 4.26 1.97 6.40
C GLU A 36 5.70 2.43 6.50
N ILE A 37 6.29 2.80 5.37
CA ILE A 37 7.70 3.18 5.30
C ILE A 37 7.78 4.61 4.82
N LYS A 38 8.35 5.50 5.65
CA LYS A 38 8.48 6.91 5.32
C LYS A 38 9.73 7.14 4.50
N VAL A 39 9.56 7.41 3.21
CA VAL A 39 10.69 7.52 2.30
C VAL A 39 11.34 8.89 2.33
N ASP A 40 10.70 9.87 2.94
CA ASP A 40 11.34 11.17 3.14
C ASP A 40 12.35 11.12 4.29
N GLU A 41 12.36 10.04 5.07
CA GLU A 41 13.27 9.87 6.18
C GLU A 41 14.34 8.81 5.92
N ASP A 42 14.25 8.11 4.79
CA ASP A 42 15.13 6.97 4.53
C ASP A 42 15.39 6.86 3.03
N THR A 43 16.56 7.32 2.61
CA THR A 43 16.93 7.35 1.20
C THR A 43 17.00 5.95 0.61
N ALA A 44 17.51 4.98 1.37
CA ALA A 44 17.60 3.62 0.86
C ALA A 44 16.22 3.04 0.57
N GLN A 45 15.24 3.35 1.42
CA GLN A 45 13.88 2.88 1.20
C GLN A 45 13.23 3.61 0.03
N ARG A 46 13.58 4.87 -0.17
CA ARG A 46 13.09 5.59 -1.34
C ARG A 46 13.61 4.95 -2.62
N ASP A 47 14.87 4.54 -2.64
CA ASP A 47 15.42 3.86 -3.80
C ASP A 47 14.73 2.52 -4.02
N ALA A 48 14.44 1.79 -2.95
CA ALA A 48 13.72 0.53 -3.04
C ALA A 48 12.33 0.75 -3.64
N MET A 49 11.65 1.82 -3.22
CA MET A 49 10.34 2.15 -3.77
C MET A 49 10.43 2.42 -5.26
N LEU A 50 11.44 3.18 -5.69
CA LEU A 50 11.61 3.49 -7.09
C LEU A 50 11.83 2.23 -7.91
N GLN A 51 12.65 1.30 -7.41
CA GLN A 51 12.90 0.06 -8.13
C GLN A 51 11.66 -0.80 -8.20
N ARG A 52 10.96 -0.95 -7.08
CA ARG A 52 9.79 -1.82 -7.03
C ARG A 52 8.63 -1.28 -7.85
N SER A 53 8.52 0.04 -7.96
CA SER A 53 7.39 0.67 -8.65
C SER A 53 7.67 0.97 -10.12
N GLY A 54 8.85 0.60 -10.60
CA GLY A 54 9.19 0.90 -11.99
C GLY A 54 9.51 2.36 -12.21
N GLY A 55 10.00 3.03 -11.19
CA GLY A 55 10.44 4.41 -11.32
C GLY A 55 9.41 5.44 -10.89
N ARG A 56 8.31 5.03 -10.28
CA ARG A 56 7.30 5.99 -9.82
C ARG A 56 7.80 6.72 -8.58
N ARG A 57 7.71 8.03 -8.63
CA ARG A 57 8.24 8.88 -7.56
C ARG A 57 7.17 9.39 -6.62
N THR A 58 5.91 9.17 -6.97
CA THR A 58 4.81 9.69 -6.16
C THR A 58 4.53 8.76 -4.98
N VAL A 59 3.93 9.33 -3.93
CA VAL A 59 3.45 8.55 -2.80
C VAL A 59 1.97 8.82 -2.64
N PRO A 60 1.22 7.86 -2.12
CA PRO A 60 1.69 6.57 -1.63
C PRO A 60 2.01 5.62 -2.76
N GLN A 61 2.88 4.65 -2.52
CA GLN A 61 3.07 3.52 -3.40
C GLN A 61 2.78 2.28 -2.58
N ILE A 62 1.81 1.50 -3.01
CA ILE A 62 1.25 0.41 -2.22
C ILE A 62 1.51 -0.91 -2.92
N PHE A 63 1.95 -1.89 -2.14
CA PHE A 63 2.22 -3.22 -2.64
C PHE A 63 1.47 -4.22 -1.77
N ILE A 64 0.85 -5.20 -2.41
CA ILE A 64 0.20 -6.31 -1.72
C ILE A 64 0.93 -7.56 -2.17
N GLY A 65 1.76 -8.12 -1.28
CA GLY A 65 2.68 -9.15 -1.67
C GLY A 65 3.61 -8.62 -2.75
N ASP A 66 3.70 -9.33 -3.87
CA ASP A 66 4.53 -8.89 -4.99
C ASP A 66 3.78 -7.99 -5.96
N ARG A 67 2.50 -7.77 -5.74
CA ARG A 67 1.70 -6.97 -6.65
C ARG A 67 1.84 -5.49 -6.35
N HIS A 68 2.23 -4.73 -7.36
CA HIS A 68 2.28 -3.27 -7.25
C HIS A 68 0.87 -2.73 -7.52
N VAL A 69 0.21 -2.22 -6.49
CA VAL A 69 -1.11 -1.63 -6.63
C VAL A 69 -1.00 -0.23 -7.23
N GLY A 70 -0.09 0.56 -6.72
CA GLY A 70 0.06 1.95 -7.14
C GLY A 70 -0.25 2.90 -6.01
N GLY A 71 -0.94 3.99 -6.34
CA GLY A 71 -1.30 5.00 -5.36
C GLY A 71 -2.71 4.80 -4.80
N TYR A 72 -3.21 5.87 -4.18
CA TYR A 72 -4.53 5.80 -3.57
C TYR A 72 -5.63 5.56 -4.59
N ASP A 73 -5.55 6.22 -5.76
CA ASP A 73 -6.61 6.07 -6.76
C ASP A 73 -6.72 4.63 -7.21
N GLU A 74 -5.59 3.97 -7.43
CA GLU A 74 -5.60 2.57 -7.83
C GLU A 74 -6.13 1.67 -6.71
N LEU A 75 -5.75 1.98 -5.46
CA LEU A 75 -6.24 1.21 -4.31
C LEU A 75 -7.75 1.37 -4.17
N TYR A 76 -8.24 2.60 -4.32
CA TYR A 76 -9.67 2.88 -4.23
C TYR A 76 -10.43 2.13 -5.33
N ALA A 77 -9.90 2.12 -6.55
CA ALA A 77 -10.53 1.42 -7.65
C ALA A 77 -10.63 -0.07 -7.38
N LEU A 78 -9.58 -0.66 -6.81
CA LEU A 78 -9.63 -2.07 -6.43
C LEU A 78 -10.72 -2.34 -5.41
N ASP A 79 -10.87 -1.42 -4.45
CA ASP A 79 -11.88 -1.58 -3.41
C ASP A 79 -13.28 -1.51 -4.01
N LYS A 80 -13.51 -0.53 -4.88
CA LYS A 80 -14.84 -0.37 -5.51
C LYS A 80 -15.20 -1.57 -6.38
N ALA A 81 -14.22 -2.19 -6.99
CA ALA A 81 -14.46 -3.34 -7.85
C ALA A 81 -14.59 -4.65 -7.08
N GLY A 82 -14.37 -4.63 -5.76
CA GLY A 82 -14.38 -5.85 -4.97
C GLY A 82 -13.10 -6.64 -5.05
N GLU A 83 -12.10 -6.13 -5.79
CA GLU A 83 -10.84 -6.84 -5.95
C GLU A 83 -9.97 -6.76 -4.72
N LEU A 84 -10.09 -5.66 -3.97
CA LEU A 84 -9.25 -5.51 -2.79
C LEU A 84 -9.56 -6.60 -1.77
N ASP A 85 -10.83 -6.89 -1.54
CA ASP A 85 -11.20 -7.95 -0.63
C ASP A 85 -10.65 -9.29 -1.07
N ARG A 86 -10.66 -9.55 -2.38
CA ARG A 86 -10.10 -10.79 -2.90
C ARG A 86 -8.60 -10.87 -2.66
N LEU A 87 -7.90 -9.77 -2.89
CA LEU A 87 -6.46 -9.72 -2.64
C LEU A 87 -6.14 -9.90 -1.17
N LEU A 88 -7.05 -9.50 -0.30
CA LEU A 88 -6.89 -9.68 1.14
C LEU A 88 -7.38 -11.04 1.62
N GLY A 89 -7.83 -11.90 0.72
CA GLY A 89 -8.29 -13.23 1.08
C GLY A 89 -9.68 -13.28 1.67
N ARG A 90 -10.49 -12.26 1.38
CA ARG A 90 -11.83 -12.19 1.94
C ARG A 90 -12.87 -12.27 0.87
N ALA A 91 -12.90 -13.20 0.13
CA ALA A 91 -13.81 -13.25 -0.99
C ALA A 91 -15.28 -13.38 -0.63
#